data_797041e6459d36d6250f75226a059fc1
#
_entry.id   797041e6459d36d6250f75226a059fc1
#
_cell.length_a   1.000
_cell.length_b   1.000
_cell.length_c   1.000
_cell.angle_alpha   90.00
_cell.angle_beta   90.00
_cell.angle_gamma   90.00
#
_symmetry.space_group_name_H-M   'P 1'
#
loop_
_entity.id
_entity.type
_entity.pdbx_description
1 polymer ?
#
loop_
_entity_poly.entity_id
_entity_poly.type
_entity_poly.pdbx_seq_one_letter_code
_entity_poly.pdbx_strand_id
1 'polypeptide(L)'
;ITSSRESKANQITQQKVQDPLMKDGTVGLFNRVFFPITRALDTFLADVYEATDNENRYHLIAASSMAGVEIKDDKFVYSHHAKDPAYLKLCNAFDIVRIHKFGSMDEKESFKAMCEFAMQQDDVKLQAANERLSEAEADFTEGGDDWKKRLKYQPRTSLLENSVYNLNLILANDPDFKNFAYNEMANRIQVTG
;
A
#
# COMPACT_ATOMS: atom_id res chain seq x y z
N ILE A 1 -23.92 -9.27 32.73
CA ILE A 1 -23.38 -7.90 32.46
C ILE A 1 -21.91 -7.95 32.03
N THR A 2 -21.15 -9.01 32.31
CA THR A 2 -19.74 -9.23 31.91
C THR A 2 -19.57 -9.55 30.41
N SER A 3 -20.46 -10.36 29.85
CA SER A 3 -20.40 -10.81 28.44
C SER A 3 -20.45 -9.66 27.40
N SER A 4 -21.17 -8.58 27.66
CA SER A 4 -21.29 -7.44 26.74
C SER A 4 -20.05 -6.53 26.73
N ARG A 5 -19.27 -6.48 27.80
CA ARG A 5 -18.01 -5.73 27.86
C ARG A 5 -16.87 -6.48 27.18
N GLU A 6 -16.82 -7.79 27.33
CA GLU A 6 -15.84 -8.65 26.65
C GLU A 6 -16.08 -8.70 25.15
N SER A 7 -17.33 -8.72 24.67
CA SER A 7 -17.63 -8.69 23.24
C SER A 7 -17.26 -7.35 22.60
N LYS A 8 -17.46 -6.22 23.31
CA LYS A 8 -17.02 -4.89 22.84
C LYS A 8 -15.51 -4.76 22.83
N ALA A 9 -14.82 -5.26 23.85
CA ALA A 9 -13.36 -5.27 23.89
C ALA A 9 -12.78 -6.12 22.75
N ASN A 10 -13.36 -7.29 22.48
CA ASN A 10 -12.95 -8.16 21.37
C ASN A 10 -13.26 -7.54 20.00
N GLN A 11 -14.39 -6.84 19.83
CA GLN A 11 -14.70 -6.12 18.59
C GLN A 11 -13.74 -4.94 18.35
N ILE A 12 -13.39 -4.20 19.39
CA ILE A 12 -12.41 -3.10 19.29
C ILE A 12 -11.01 -3.67 18.99
N THR A 13 -10.67 -4.83 19.55
CA THR A 13 -9.40 -5.51 19.24
C THR A 13 -9.39 -6.01 17.81
N GLN A 14 -10.50 -6.61 17.32
CA GLN A 14 -10.63 -7.05 15.93
C GLN A 14 -10.60 -5.88 14.93
N GLN A 15 -11.20 -4.74 15.25
CA GLN A 15 -11.11 -3.53 14.41
C GLN A 15 -9.71 -2.89 14.42
N LYS A 16 -8.94 -3.05 15.50
CA LYS A 16 -7.54 -2.60 15.56
C LYS A 16 -6.57 -3.52 14.81
N VAL A 17 -6.92 -4.78 14.63
CA VAL A 17 -6.15 -5.79 13.87
C VAL A 17 -6.67 -5.90 12.43
N GLN A 18 -7.02 -4.79 11.81
CA GLN A 18 -7.18 -4.78 10.37
C GLN A 18 -5.83 -5.10 9.72
N ASP A 19 -5.84 -6.03 8.74
CA ASP A 19 -4.64 -6.41 8.03
C ASP A 19 -3.87 -5.15 7.54
N PRO A 20 -2.64 -4.93 7.98
CA PRO A 20 -1.90 -3.72 7.64
C PRO A 20 -1.62 -3.59 6.14
N LEU A 21 -1.60 -4.71 5.40
CA LEU A 21 -1.41 -4.73 3.94
C LEU A 21 -2.64 -4.23 3.18
N MET A 22 -3.83 -4.34 3.80
CA MET A 22 -5.12 -3.91 3.22
C MET A 22 -5.50 -2.49 3.61
N LYS A 23 -4.66 -1.78 4.38
CA LYS A 23 -4.90 -0.38 4.71
C LYS A 23 -4.69 0.51 3.50
N ASP A 24 -5.52 1.55 3.42
CA ASP A 24 -5.40 2.57 2.38
C ASP A 24 -4.26 3.57 2.65
N GLY A 25 -3.89 4.32 1.62
CA GLY A 25 -2.96 5.43 1.69
C GLY A 25 -1.54 5.01 2.06
N THR A 26 -0.77 5.97 2.59
CA THR A 26 0.66 5.80 2.88
C THR A 26 0.96 4.67 3.88
N VAL A 27 0.04 4.44 4.83
CA VAL A 27 0.20 3.37 5.84
C VAL A 27 0.19 2.00 5.17
N GLY A 28 -0.82 1.70 4.36
CA GLY A 28 -0.93 0.43 3.65
C GLY A 28 0.21 0.25 2.64
N LEU A 29 0.50 1.30 1.89
CA LEU A 29 1.58 1.31 0.91
C LEU A 29 2.93 0.95 1.56
N PHE A 30 3.30 1.59 2.67
CA PHE A 30 4.52 1.30 3.39
C PHE A 30 4.55 -0.15 3.90
N ASN A 31 3.45 -0.65 4.48
CA ASN A 31 3.37 -2.02 4.95
C ASN A 31 3.49 -3.04 3.81
N ARG A 32 2.93 -2.78 2.63
CA ARG A 32 3.07 -3.66 1.45
C ARG A 32 4.51 -3.70 0.94
N VAL A 33 5.17 -2.54 0.85
CA VAL A 33 6.57 -2.44 0.38
C VAL A 33 7.53 -3.13 1.32
N PHE A 34 7.34 -2.99 2.63
CA PHE A 34 8.20 -3.58 3.65
C PHE A 34 7.61 -4.86 4.27
N PHE A 35 6.88 -5.61 3.48
CA PHE A 35 6.48 -6.97 3.83
C PHE A 35 7.55 -7.98 3.37
N PRO A 36 7.92 -8.98 4.17
CA PRO A 36 7.57 -9.18 5.58
C PRO A 36 8.13 -8.06 6.48
N ILE A 37 7.57 -7.91 7.69
CA ILE A 37 7.91 -6.81 8.61
C ILE A 37 9.40 -6.77 9.00
N THR A 38 10.07 -7.91 8.95
CA THR A 38 11.52 -8.04 9.18
C THR A 38 12.30 -7.13 8.24
N ARG A 39 11.86 -6.96 6.99
CA ARG A 39 12.48 -6.03 6.04
C ARG A 39 12.47 -4.59 6.56
N ALA A 40 11.41 -4.15 7.24
CA ALA A 40 11.37 -2.83 7.85
C ALA A 40 12.32 -2.72 9.04
N LEU A 41 12.42 -3.77 9.87
CA LEU A 41 13.33 -3.81 11.00
C LEU A 41 14.79 -3.73 10.52
N ASP A 42 15.17 -4.56 9.56
CA ASP A 42 16.52 -4.63 9.03
C ASP A 42 16.93 -3.35 8.28
N THR A 43 15.97 -2.69 7.62
CA THR A 43 16.25 -1.47 6.83
C THR A 43 16.33 -0.22 7.71
N PHE A 44 15.44 -0.08 8.68
CA PHE A 44 15.26 1.19 9.39
C PHE A 44 15.63 1.14 10.88
N LEU A 45 15.70 -0.04 11.47
CA LEU A 45 15.84 -0.25 12.90
C LEU A 45 16.93 -1.32 13.22
N ALA A 46 17.87 -1.53 12.32
CA ALA A 46 19.00 -2.46 12.53
C ALA A 46 19.92 -2.07 13.70
N ASP A 47 19.88 -0.81 14.11
CA ASP A 47 20.55 -0.28 15.30
C ASP A 47 19.75 -0.49 16.60
N VAL A 48 18.48 -0.90 16.49
CA VAL A 48 17.55 -1.12 17.61
C VAL A 48 17.29 -2.60 17.82
N TYR A 49 17.06 -3.34 16.76
CA TYR A 49 16.67 -4.73 16.77
C TYR A 49 17.67 -5.59 16.00
N GLU A 50 18.04 -6.72 16.58
CA GLU A 50 18.93 -7.72 15.99
C GLU A 50 18.17 -9.03 15.79
N ALA A 51 18.30 -9.65 14.62
CA ALA A 51 17.73 -10.96 14.34
C ALA A 51 18.36 -12.03 15.24
N THR A 52 17.55 -13.00 15.65
CA THR A 52 18.05 -14.17 16.41
C THR A 52 18.06 -15.42 15.51
N ASP A 53 18.61 -16.53 16.00
CA ASP A 53 18.54 -17.84 15.32
C ASP A 53 17.09 -18.34 15.12
N ASN A 54 16.11 -17.73 15.78
CA ASN A 54 14.70 -18.00 15.60
C ASN A 54 14.08 -16.93 14.70
N GLU A 55 13.62 -17.33 13.52
CA GLU A 55 13.06 -16.44 12.49
C GLU A 55 11.92 -15.52 12.98
N ASN A 56 11.19 -15.94 14.04
CA ASN A 56 10.08 -15.18 14.61
C ASN A 56 10.48 -14.35 15.84
N ARG A 57 11.77 -14.21 16.13
CA ARG A 57 12.27 -13.52 17.32
C ARG A 57 13.39 -12.55 17.00
N TYR A 58 13.30 -11.38 17.58
CA TYR A 58 14.35 -10.37 17.56
C TYR A 58 14.81 -10.04 18.97
N HIS A 59 16.02 -9.57 19.06
CA HIS A 59 16.64 -9.04 20.26
C HIS A 59 16.59 -7.51 20.23
N LEU A 60 16.14 -6.87 21.33
CA LEU A 60 16.31 -5.44 21.52
C LEU A 60 17.74 -5.18 22.00
N ILE A 61 18.56 -4.53 21.21
CA ILE A 61 20.00 -4.33 21.48
C ILE A 61 20.24 -3.64 22.82
N ALA A 62 19.38 -2.69 23.21
CA ALA A 62 19.46 -1.99 24.50
C ALA A 62 18.99 -2.83 25.71
N ALA A 63 18.49 -4.06 25.51
CA ALA A 63 17.99 -4.92 26.56
C ALA A 63 19.05 -5.93 27.01
N SER A 64 18.94 -6.38 28.26
CA SER A 64 19.81 -7.42 28.82
C SER A 64 19.29 -8.84 28.58
N SER A 65 18.03 -9.01 28.19
CA SER A 65 17.41 -10.32 27.90
C SER A 65 17.27 -10.51 26.41
N MET A 66 17.60 -11.70 25.92
CA MET A 66 17.54 -12.05 24.49
C MET A 66 16.12 -12.42 24.04
N ALA A 67 15.84 -12.26 22.74
CA ALA A 67 14.66 -12.78 22.04
C ALA A 67 13.29 -12.31 22.60
N GLY A 68 13.23 -11.14 23.20
CA GLY A 68 11.99 -10.60 23.80
C GLY A 68 11.08 -9.84 22.83
N VAL A 69 11.41 -9.78 21.54
CA VAL A 69 10.60 -9.19 20.49
C VAL A 69 10.08 -10.30 19.59
N GLU A 70 8.79 -10.37 19.41
CA GLU A 70 8.09 -11.43 18.68
C GLU A 70 7.52 -10.89 17.36
N ILE A 71 7.73 -11.63 16.27
CA ILE A 71 7.11 -11.38 14.97
C ILE A 71 5.84 -12.23 14.87
N LYS A 72 4.73 -11.60 14.49
CA LYS A 72 3.42 -12.26 14.32
C LYS A 72 2.92 -12.10 12.90
N ASP A 73 2.58 -13.22 12.27
CA ASP A 73 2.00 -13.30 10.92
C ASP A 73 2.83 -12.56 9.86
N ASP A 74 4.15 -12.41 10.06
CA ASP A 74 5.06 -11.62 9.22
C ASP A 74 4.67 -10.14 9.04
N LYS A 75 3.67 -9.68 9.78
CA LYS A 75 3.04 -8.35 9.65
C LYS A 75 3.20 -7.46 10.86
N PHE A 76 3.43 -8.06 12.02
CA PHE A 76 3.42 -7.35 13.30
C PHE A 76 4.64 -7.66 14.14
N VAL A 77 5.05 -6.66 14.89
CA VAL A 77 6.05 -6.76 15.96
C VAL A 77 5.34 -6.58 17.30
N TYR A 78 5.71 -7.40 18.27
CA TYR A 78 5.27 -7.27 19.65
C TYR A 78 6.48 -7.34 20.59
N SER A 79 6.74 -6.28 21.33
CA SER A 79 7.87 -6.20 22.26
C SER A 79 7.45 -6.43 23.72
N HIS A 80 8.14 -7.33 24.39
CA HIS A 80 8.01 -7.61 25.82
C HIS A 80 8.98 -6.80 26.69
N HIS A 81 9.84 -5.97 26.08
CA HIS A 81 10.84 -5.20 26.79
C HIS A 81 10.32 -3.85 27.29
N ALA A 82 10.32 -3.64 28.59
CA ALA A 82 9.83 -2.38 29.19
C ALA A 82 10.65 -1.12 28.78
N LYS A 83 11.85 -1.28 28.29
CA LYS A 83 12.67 -0.19 27.75
C LYS A 83 12.38 0.17 26.31
N ASP A 84 11.61 -0.66 25.62
CA ASP A 84 11.22 -0.44 24.24
C ASP A 84 10.06 0.58 24.18
N PRO A 85 10.15 1.64 23.38
CA PRO A 85 9.00 2.54 23.15
C PRO A 85 7.74 1.82 22.62
N ALA A 86 7.92 0.65 21.98
CA ALA A 86 6.86 -0.21 21.49
C ALA A 86 6.38 -1.27 22.52
N TYR A 87 6.79 -1.17 23.79
CA TYR A 87 6.45 -2.11 24.84
C TYR A 87 4.96 -2.41 24.92
N LEU A 88 4.60 -3.70 24.89
CA LEU A 88 3.23 -4.24 24.92
C LEU A 88 2.28 -3.67 23.84
N LYS A 89 2.82 -3.18 22.75
CA LYS A 89 2.05 -2.73 21.59
C LYS A 89 2.23 -3.70 20.44
N LEU A 90 1.13 -4.03 19.76
CA LEU A 90 1.18 -4.74 18.49
C LEU A 90 1.35 -3.69 17.38
N CYS A 91 2.51 -3.67 16.76
CA CYS A 91 2.89 -2.65 15.78
C CYS A 91 3.09 -3.27 14.40
N ASN A 92 2.52 -2.70 13.35
CA ASN A 92 2.87 -2.99 11.97
C ASN A 92 4.17 -2.26 11.56
N ALA A 93 4.66 -2.47 10.34
CA ALA A 93 5.91 -1.87 9.88
C ALA A 93 5.91 -0.33 9.94
N PHE A 94 4.81 0.32 9.56
CA PHE A 94 4.67 1.76 9.63
C PHE A 94 4.72 2.26 11.08
N ASP A 95 3.98 1.61 11.99
CA ASP A 95 3.88 2.02 13.38
C ASP A 95 5.19 1.81 14.14
N ILE A 96 5.88 0.68 13.94
CA ILE A 96 7.14 0.40 14.64
C ILE A 96 8.23 1.42 14.23
N VAL A 97 8.36 1.72 12.94
CA VAL A 97 9.31 2.71 12.45
C VAL A 97 8.93 4.12 12.96
N ARG A 98 7.63 4.48 12.97
CA ARG A 98 7.14 5.75 13.49
C ARG A 98 7.49 5.93 14.96
N ILE A 99 7.24 4.94 15.79
CA ILE A 99 7.48 4.99 17.24
C ILE A 99 8.97 5.22 17.53
N HIS A 100 9.86 4.56 16.81
CA HIS A 100 11.30 4.69 17.06
C HIS A 100 11.92 5.97 16.47
N LYS A 101 11.50 6.38 15.28
CA LYS A 101 12.10 7.56 14.62
C LYS A 101 11.44 8.89 15.04
N PHE A 102 10.15 8.89 15.33
CA PHE A 102 9.35 10.09 15.54
C PHE A 102 8.55 10.07 16.85
N GLY A 103 8.81 9.11 17.74
CA GLY A 103 8.05 8.93 18.98
C GLY A 103 8.25 10.04 20.04
N SER A 104 9.21 10.96 19.84
CA SER A 104 9.40 12.13 20.69
C SER A 104 8.44 13.28 20.35
N MET A 105 7.78 13.22 19.20
CA MET A 105 6.81 14.22 18.73
C MET A 105 5.41 13.91 19.26
N ASP A 106 4.49 14.87 19.18
CA ASP A 106 3.09 14.57 19.41
C ASP A 106 2.55 13.60 18.35
N GLU A 107 1.40 12.97 18.62
CA GLU A 107 0.88 11.88 17.78
C GLU A 107 0.60 12.32 16.33
N LYS A 108 0.08 13.54 16.13
CA LYS A 108 -0.25 14.04 14.79
C LYS A 108 1.00 14.42 14.01
N GLU A 109 1.94 15.08 14.67
CA GLU A 109 3.23 15.46 14.07
C GLU A 109 4.06 14.23 13.73
N SER A 110 4.13 13.26 14.63
CA SER A 110 4.78 11.97 14.45
C SER A 110 4.20 11.22 13.25
N PHE A 111 2.88 11.18 13.12
CA PHE A 111 2.20 10.53 11.98
C PHE A 111 2.54 11.23 10.66
N LYS A 112 2.48 12.57 10.64
CA LYS A 112 2.81 13.37 9.46
C LYS A 112 4.27 13.17 9.04
N ALA A 113 5.20 13.25 9.99
CA ALA A 113 6.62 13.03 9.73
C ALA A 113 6.89 11.62 9.19
N MET A 114 6.20 10.61 9.71
CA MET A 114 6.34 9.25 9.19
C MET A 114 5.74 9.09 7.79
N CYS A 115 4.64 9.75 7.47
CA CYS A 115 4.12 9.76 6.10
C CYS A 115 5.09 10.41 5.11
N GLU A 116 5.69 11.54 5.49
CA GLU A 116 6.70 12.22 4.67
C GLU A 116 7.94 11.34 4.49
N PHE A 117 8.42 10.72 5.56
CA PHE A 117 9.54 9.78 5.52
C PHE A 117 9.25 8.58 4.61
N ALA A 118 8.06 7.97 4.71
CA ALA A 118 7.64 6.86 3.88
C ALA A 118 7.66 7.24 2.39
N MET A 119 7.13 8.41 2.05
CA MET A 119 7.07 8.90 0.67
C MET A 119 8.43 9.37 0.13
N GLN A 120 9.47 9.46 0.94
CA GLN A 120 10.85 9.70 0.48
C GLN A 120 11.54 8.42 0.01
N GLN A 121 11.06 7.24 0.42
CA GLN A 121 11.63 5.95 0.03
C GLN A 121 11.31 5.65 -1.44
N ASP A 122 12.33 5.33 -2.23
CA ASP A 122 12.15 5.11 -3.68
C ASP A 122 11.29 3.87 -3.98
N ASP A 123 11.43 2.80 -3.20
CA ASP A 123 10.57 1.61 -3.30
C ASP A 123 9.10 1.95 -3.06
N VAL A 124 8.79 2.86 -2.12
CA VAL A 124 7.43 3.30 -1.83
C VAL A 124 6.88 4.16 -2.96
N LYS A 125 7.69 5.05 -3.53
CA LYS A 125 7.29 5.85 -4.71
C LYS A 125 6.97 4.95 -5.91
N LEU A 126 7.85 3.97 -6.17
CA LEU A 126 7.67 3.02 -7.26
C LEU A 126 6.40 2.20 -7.09
N GLN A 127 6.16 1.67 -5.89
CA GLN A 127 4.94 0.92 -5.59
C GLN A 127 3.69 1.79 -5.74
N ALA A 128 3.73 3.04 -5.28
CA ALA A 128 2.64 3.99 -5.45
C ALA A 128 2.32 4.27 -6.94
N ALA A 129 3.35 4.38 -7.76
CA ALA A 129 3.18 4.56 -9.21
C ALA A 129 2.57 3.32 -9.86
N ASN A 130 3.04 2.12 -9.49
CA ASN A 130 2.52 0.86 -10.00
C ASN A 130 1.05 0.62 -9.60
N GLU A 131 0.67 0.92 -8.35
CA GLU A 131 -0.72 0.80 -7.90
C GLU A 131 -1.65 1.74 -8.67
N ARG A 132 -1.25 2.99 -8.88
CA ARG A 132 -2.02 3.94 -9.70
C ARG A 132 -2.16 3.51 -11.15
N LEU A 133 -1.09 2.93 -11.73
CA LEU A 133 -1.14 2.41 -13.10
C LEU A 133 -2.12 1.23 -13.19
N SER A 134 -2.04 0.29 -12.23
CA SER A 134 -2.94 -0.87 -12.17
C SER A 134 -4.40 -0.47 -11.96
N GLU A 135 -4.67 0.53 -11.10
CA GLU A 135 -6.02 1.07 -10.92
C GLU A 135 -6.54 1.70 -12.22
N ALA A 136 -5.70 2.50 -12.90
CA ALA A 136 -6.06 3.08 -14.19
C ALA A 136 -6.33 2.01 -15.25
N GLU A 137 -5.50 0.96 -15.32
CA GLU A 137 -5.71 -0.17 -16.22
C GLU A 137 -6.99 -0.95 -15.90
N ALA A 138 -7.31 -1.14 -14.61
CA ALA A 138 -8.54 -1.78 -14.18
C ALA A 138 -9.78 -0.96 -14.59
N ASP A 139 -9.75 0.35 -14.39
CA ASP A 139 -10.82 1.25 -14.85
C ASP A 139 -11.05 1.19 -16.36
N PHE A 140 -9.98 0.92 -17.13
CA PHE A 140 -10.10 0.71 -18.58
C PHE A 140 -10.58 -0.69 -18.95
N THR A 141 -10.29 -1.72 -18.14
CA THR A 141 -10.61 -3.13 -18.45
C THR A 141 -11.96 -3.59 -17.89
N GLU A 142 -12.46 -3.00 -16.79
CA GLU A 142 -13.80 -3.33 -16.24
C GLU A 142 -14.96 -2.87 -17.17
N GLY A 143 -14.63 -2.11 -18.21
CA GLY A 143 -15.62 -1.57 -19.15
C GLY A 143 -16.17 -2.54 -20.17
N GLY A 144 -15.75 -3.78 -20.31
CA GLY A 144 -16.31 -4.69 -21.34
C GLY A 144 -16.89 -3.93 -22.55
N ASP A 145 -18.08 -4.29 -23.02
CA ASP A 145 -18.83 -3.53 -24.05
C ASP A 145 -19.50 -2.23 -23.52
N ASP A 146 -19.32 -1.87 -22.26
CA ASP A 146 -19.97 -0.72 -21.61
C ASP A 146 -19.45 0.63 -22.14
N TRP A 147 -18.23 0.66 -22.67
CA TRP A 147 -17.68 1.84 -23.34
C TRP A 147 -18.50 2.26 -24.57
N LYS A 148 -19.16 1.30 -25.25
CA LYS A 148 -20.05 1.57 -26.38
C LYS A 148 -21.25 2.42 -25.98
N LYS A 149 -21.75 2.28 -24.75
CA LYS A 149 -22.82 3.12 -24.20
C LYS A 149 -22.41 4.59 -23.98
N ARG A 150 -21.11 4.85 -23.85
CA ARG A 150 -20.55 6.19 -23.69
C ARG A 150 -20.33 6.90 -25.01
N LEU A 151 -20.45 6.21 -26.14
CA LEU A 151 -20.35 6.82 -27.48
C LEU A 151 -21.46 7.84 -27.69
N LYS A 152 -21.10 8.98 -28.26
CA LYS A 152 -22.01 10.04 -28.63
C LYS A 152 -22.58 9.82 -30.03
N TYR A 153 -23.88 9.96 -30.16
CA TYR A 153 -24.60 9.80 -31.41
C TYR A 153 -25.29 11.12 -31.81
N GLN A 154 -25.41 11.35 -33.11
CA GLN A 154 -26.10 12.52 -33.62
C GLN A 154 -27.60 12.43 -33.31
N PRO A 155 -28.22 13.48 -32.73
CA PRO A 155 -29.60 13.39 -32.23
C PRO A 155 -30.64 13.11 -33.31
N ARG A 156 -30.35 13.47 -34.56
CA ARG A 156 -31.31 13.37 -35.68
C ARG A 156 -31.16 12.09 -36.51
N THR A 157 -29.93 11.55 -36.60
CA THR A 157 -29.64 10.46 -37.53
C THR A 157 -29.30 9.16 -36.82
N SER A 158 -29.13 9.21 -35.50
CA SER A 158 -28.60 8.09 -34.69
C SER A 158 -27.28 7.51 -35.20
N LEU A 159 -26.59 8.26 -36.06
CA LEU A 159 -25.23 7.87 -36.50
C LEU A 159 -24.22 8.29 -35.45
N LEU A 160 -23.13 7.55 -35.41
CA LEU A 160 -22.01 7.85 -34.50
C LEU A 160 -21.50 9.28 -34.79
N GLU A 161 -21.36 10.09 -33.72
CA GLU A 161 -20.80 11.43 -33.85
C GLU A 161 -19.32 11.35 -34.24
N ASN A 162 -18.95 12.06 -35.28
CA ASN A 162 -17.55 12.15 -35.72
C ASN A 162 -16.83 13.17 -34.81
N SER A 163 -16.42 12.74 -33.62
CA SER A 163 -15.75 13.56 -32.62
C SER A 163 -14.48 12.91 -32.12
N VAL A 164 -13.50 13.73 -31.74
CA VAL A 164 -12.24 13.26 -31.11
C VAL A 164 -12.53 12.44 -29.85
N TYR A 165 -13.60 12.76 -29.12
CA TYR A 165 -14.02 12.00 -27.95
C TYR A 165 -14.37 10.55 -28.30
N ASN A 166 -15.24 10.33 -29.30
CA ASN A 166 -15.60 9.00 -29.76
C ASN A 166 -14.41 8.24 -30.33
N LEU A 167 -13.57 8.94 -31.12
CA LEU A 167 -12.37 8.32 -31.68
C LEU A 167 -11.41 7.82 -30.59
N ASN A 168 -11.15 8.65 -29.59
CA ASN A 168 -10.30 8.23 -28.45
C ASN A 168 -10.91 7.06 -27.67
N LEU A 169 -12.23 7.07 -27.46
CA LEU A 169 -12.94 6.01 -26.75
C LEU A 169 -12.87 4.68 -27.51
N ILE A 170 -13.02 4.70 -28.84
CA ILE A 170 -12.89 3.53 -29.72
C ILE A 170 -11.45 3.01 -29.69
N LEU A 171 -10.47 3.88 -29.95
CA LEU A 171 -9.06 3.49 -29.99
C LEU A 171 -8.55 2.89 -28.68
N ALA A 172 -9.09 3.36 -27.54
CA ALA A 172 -8.71 2.89 -26.23
C ALA A 172 -9.34 1.54 -25.85
N ASN A 173 -10.52 1.21 -26.39
CA ASN A 173 -11.31 0.08 -25.87
C ASN A 173 -11.64 -0.99 -26.92
N ASP A 174 -11.58 -0.70 -28.21
CA ASP A 174 -11.90 -1.67 -29.23
C ASP A 174 -10.72 -2.65 -29.45
N PRO A 175 -10.96 -3.97 -29.32
CA PRO A 175 -9.93 -4.99 -29.49
C PRO A 175 -9.19 -4.91 -30.83
N ASP A 176 -9.86 -4.45 -31.88
CA ASP A 176 -9.26 -4.36 -33.21
C ASP A 176 -8.13 -3.31 -33.27
N PHE A 177 -8.09 -2.39 -32.33
CA PHE A 177 -7.07 -1.32 -32.25
C PHE A 177 -6.01 -1.56 -31.17
N LYS A 178 -6.03 -2.65 -30.42
CA LYS A 178 -5.05 -2.94 -29.35
C LYS A 178 -3.59 -2.95 -29.81
N ASN A 179 -3.36 -3.26 -31.08
CA ASN A 179 -2.03 -3.39 -31.66
C ASN A 179 -1.55 -2.10 -32.34
N PHE A 180 -2.29 -1.00 -32.21
CA PHE A 180 -1.88 0.27 -32.80
C PHE A 180 -1.15 1.11 -31.77
N ALA A 181 0.06 1.53 -32.09
CA ALA A 181 0.84 2.47 -31.30
C ALA A 181 1.31 3.65 -32.17
N TYR A 182 1.30 4.85 -31.61
CA TYR A 182 1.89 5.98 -32.26
C TYR A 182 3.39 6.06 -31.93
N ASN A 183 4.22 5.99 -32.96
CA ASN A 183 5.65 6.15 -32.81
C ASN A 183 6.02 7.63 -32.99
N GLU A 184 6.30 8.30 -31.87
CA GLU A 184 6.66 9.73 -31.86
C GLU A 184 7.95 10.04 -32.66
N MET A 185 8.93 9.14 -32.60
CA MET A 185 10.20 9.33 -33.34
C MET A 185 10.01 9.21 -34.84
N ALA A 186 9.15 8.34 -35.30
CA ALA A 186 8.83 8.13 -36.73
C ALA A 186 7.63 8.97 -37.18
N ASN A 187 6.96 9.69 -36.31
CA ASN A 187 5.76 10.49 -36.54
C ASN A 187 4.67 9.71 -37.32
N ARG A 188 4.43 8.46 -36.97
CA ARG A 188 3.47 7.58 -37.65
C ARG A 188 2.86 6.54 -36.72
N ILE A 189 1.67 6.06 -37.09
CA ILE A 189 1.04 4.91 -36.45
C ILE A 189 1.76 3.63 -36.89
N GLN A 190 2.04 2.75 -35.94
CA GLN A 190 2.61 1.42 -36.16
C GLN A 190 1.68 0.36 -35.61
N VAL A 191 1.64 -0.79 -36.28
CA VAL A 191 0.98 -1.99 -35.76
C VAL A 191 2.05 -2.81 -35.04
N THR A 192 1.83 -3.05 -33.75
CA THR A 192 2.70 -3.93 -32.96
C THR A 192 2.14 -5.34 -33.05
N GLY A 193 2.87 -6.23 -33.68
CA GLY A 193 2.55 -7.65 -33.77
C GLY A 193 3.05 -8.43 -32.59
#